data_95db27e3a5516696889d749c5be3d29c
#
_entry.id   95db27e3a5516696889d749c5be3d29c
#
_cell.length_a   1.000
_cell.length_b   1.000
_cell.length_c   1.000
_cell.angle_alpha   90.00
_cell.angle_beta   90.00
_cell.angle_gamma   90.00
#
_symmetry.space_group_name_H-M   'P 1'
#
loop_
_entity.id
_entity.type
_entity.pdbx_description
1 polymer ?
#
loop_
_entity_poly.entity_id
_entity_poly.type
_entity_poly.pdbx_seq_one_letter_code
_entity_poly.pdbx_strand_id
1 'polypeptide(L)'
;LRPSLHFLGVLVALASPCLADDWGTIRGKFTIGGKAPEASALKVDKDVEVCGKEKLLSEELVVGADGGIANVVVFVRDKDVKIHPDLKGAKDPVEMDNKACRFEPHVAFVQVGQPLKLKNSDTVGHNSNVATLKNPPTNSLIAAGADSTVTFTAEEAIPAQVTCNIHPWMKAWVLVRPN
;
A
#
# COMPACT_ATOMS: atom_id res chain seq x y z
N LEU A 1 16.67 -5.67 -82.83
CA LEU A 1 16.23 -6.31 -81.59
C LEU A 1 17.13 -5.82 -80.44
N ARG A 2 16.60 -4.96 -79.54
CA ARG A 2 17.27 -4.50 -78.38
C ARG A 2 16.78 -5.26 -77.16
N PRO A 3 17.56 -5.85 -76.33
CA PRO A 3 17.09 -6.49 -75.08
C PRO A 3 16.80 -5.44 -74.03
N SER A 4 15.56 -5.52 -73.49
CA SER A 4 15.17 -4.71 -72.30
C SER A 4 15.74 -5.34 -71.06
N LEU A 5 16.56 -4.58 -70.34
CA LEU A 5 17.10 -4.97 -69.03
C LEU A 5 16.10 -4.60 -67.95
N HIS A 6 15.50 -5.61 -67.33
CA HIS A 6 14.58 -5.41 -66.17
C HIS A 6 15.44 -5.36 -64.90
N PHE A 7 15.51 -4.17 -64.29
CA PHE A 7 16.07 -4.03 -62.96
C PHE A 7 15.08 -4.50 -61.90
N LEU A 8 15.37 -5.60 -61.25
CA LEU A 8 14.63 -6.10 -60.11
C LEU A 8 15.15 -5.38 -58.86
N GLY A 9 14.45 -4.34 -58.42
CA GLY A 9 14.77 -3.64 -57.17
C GLY A 9 14.45 -4.51 -55.97
N VAL A 10 15.47 -4.93 -55.23
CA VAL A 10 15.30 -5.61 -53.94
C VAL A 10 15.02 -4.53 -52.89
N LEU A 11 13.78 -4.51 -52.41
CA LEU A 11 13.39 -3.65 -51.27
C LEU A 11 13.86 -4.33 -49.98
N VAL A 12 15.00 -3.87 -49.42
CA VAL A 12 15.44 -4.29 -48.10
C VAL A 12 14.61 -3.53 -47.06
N ALA A 13 13.63 -4.19 -46.44
CA ALA A 13 12.93 -3.66 -45.32
C ALA A 13 13.87 -3.71 -44.08
N LEU A 14 14.38 -2.56 -43.70
CA LEU A 14 15.09 -2.40 -42.42
C LEU A 14 14.06 -2.53 -41.29
N ALA A 15 13.98 -3.71 -40.70
CA ALA A 15 13.28 -3.91 -39.42
C ALA A 15 14.05 -3.15 -38.37
N SER A 16 13.53 -2.02 -37.88
CA SER A 16 14.05 -1.36 -36.70
C SER A 16 13.90 -2.32 -35.51
N PRO A 17 14.97 -2.56 -34.72
CA PRO A 17 14.80 -3.32 -33.50
C PRO A 17 13.84 -2.54 -32.59
N CYS A 18 12.70 -3.16 -32.28
CA CYS A 18 11.82 -2.69 -31.22
C CYS A 18 12.59 -2.91 -29.92
N LEU A 19 13.20 -1.84 -29.39
CA LEU A 19 13.75 -1.86 -28.04
C LEU A 19 12.53 -1.98 -27.11
N ALA A 20 12.26 -3.21 -26.65
CA ALA A 20 11.29 -3.41 -25.58
C ALA A 20 11.87 -2.73 -24.34
N ASP A 21 11.07 -1.91 -23.67
CA ASP A 21 11.43 -1.44 -22.33
C ASP A 21 11.71 -2.66 -21.45
N ASP A 22 12.80 -2.58 -20.68
CA ASP A 22 13.19 -3.65 -19.72
C ASP A 22 12.17 -3.86 -18.60
N TRP A 23 11.11 -3.04 -18.58
CA TRP A 23 10.13 -2.97 -17.51
C TRP A 23 8.70 -3.09 -18.02
N GLY A 24 7.90 -3.86 -17.29
CA GLY A 24 6.48 -4.04 -17.57
C GLY A 24 5.60 -3.61 -16.40
N THR A 25 4.35 -3.29 -16.70
CA THR A 25 3.32 -3.01 -15.71
C THR A 25 2.29 -4.13 -15.73
N ILE A 26 2.00 -4.69 -14.55
CA ILE A 26 0.89 -5.62 -14.34
C ILE A 26 -0.27 -4.84 -13.74
N ARG A 27 -1.45 -4.95 -14.35
CA ARG A 27 -2.69 -4.36 -13.84
C ARG A 27 -3.72 -5.46 -13.65
N GLY A 28 -4.46 -5.39 -12.55
CA GLY A 28 -5.51 -6.35 -12.24
C GLY A 28 -6.50 -5.77 -11.23
N LYS A 29 -7.60 -6.49 -11.03
CA LYS A 29 -8.62 -6.15 -10.06
C LYS A 29 -9.05 -7.41 -9.33
N PHE A 30 -9.06 -7.37 -8.01
CA PHE A 30 -9.66 -8.41 -7.18
C PHE A 30 -11.12 -8.05 -6.99
N THR A 31 -12.00 -8.97 -7.29
CA THR A 31 -13.44 -8.79 -7.14
C THR A 31 -14.03 -9.92 -6.32
N ILE A 32 -15.08 -9.61 -5.56
CA ILE A 32 -15.84 -10.64 -4.84
C ILE A 32 -16.72 -11.42 -5.83
N GLY A 33 -16.79 -12.74 -5.65
CA GLY A 33 -17.77 -13.58 -6.35
C GLY A 33 -19.10 -13.54 -5.63
N GLY A 34 -20.16 -13.12 -6.32
CA GLY A 34 -21.50 -13.03 -5.74
C GLY A 34 -21.77 -11.74 -4.95
N LYS A 35 -22.76 -11.78 -4.05
CA LYS A 35 -23.14 -10.63 -3.23
C LYS A 35 -22.16 -10.44 -2.09
N ALA A 36 -21.62 -9.22 -1.96
CA ALA A 36 -20.79 -8.84 -0.84
C ALA A 36 -21.60 -8.90 0.47
N PRO A 37 -21.02 -9.42 1.58
CA PRO A 37 -21.63 -9.28 2.88
C PRO A 37 -21.70 -7.80 3.28
N GLU A 38 -22.71 -7.45 4.06
CA GLU A 38 -22.80 -6.11 4.63
C GLU A 38 -21.75 -5.95 5.73
N ALA A 39 -21.02 -4.83 5.69
CA ALA A 39 -20.06 -4.51 6.74
C ALA A 39 -20.78 -4.22 8.05
N SER A 40 -20.35 -4.88 9.12
CA SER A 40 -20.93 -4.67 10.46
C SER A 40 -20.52 -3.30 11.02
N ALA A 41 -21.45 -2.67 11.77
CA ALA A 41 -21.13 -1.47 12.52
C ALA A 41 -20.17 -1.79 13.67
N LEU A 42 -19.17 -0.92 13.86
CA LEU A 42 -18.25 -1.03 14.99
C LEU A 42 -18.89 -0.44 16.25
N LYS A 43 -18.60 -1.06 17.39
CA LYS A 43 -18.98 -0.50 18.69
C LYS A 43 -17.97 0.59 19.08
N VAL A 44 -18.43 1.85 19.07
CA VAL A 44 -17.65 3.00 19.49
C VAL A 44 -18.00 3.31 20.93
N ASP A 45 -17.11 3.00 21.88
CA ASP A 45 -17.30 3.21 23.31
C ASP A 45 -16.21 4.07 23.96
N LYS A 46 -15.34 4.66 23.13
CA LYS A 46 -14.30 5.62 23.53
C LYS A 46 -14.39 6.87 22.68
N ASP A 47 -14.11 8.04 23.26
CA ASP A 47 -14.15 9.33 22.59
C ASP A 47 -15.41 9.53 21.71
N VAL A 48 -16.56 9.13 22.26
CA VAL A 48 -17.84 9.03 21.53
C VAL A 48 -18.25 10.37 20.90
N GLU A 49 -17.89 11.49 21.54
CA GLU A 49 -18.18 12.84 21.03
C GLU A 49 -17.41 13.16 19.72
N VAL A 50 -16.34 12.43 19.44
CA VAL A 50 -15.55 12.56 18.21
C VAL A 50 -15.78 11.35 17.32
N CYS A 51 -15.36 10.16 17.76
CA CYS A 51 -15.42 8.93 16.97
C CYS A 51 -16.84 8.41 16.74
N GLY A 52 -17.78 8.71 17.64
CA GLY A 52 -19.18 8.32 17.50
C GLY A 52 -19.96 9.10 16.43
N LYS A 53 -19.42 10.23 15.94
CA LYS A 53 -19.97 10.98 14.80
C LYS A 53 -19.71 10.28 13.47
N GLU A 54 -18.67 9.48 13.42
CA GLU A 54 -18.29 8.69 12.25
C GLU A 54 -19.12 7.39 12.22
N LYS A 55 -19.69 7.07 11.07
CA LYS A 55 -20.35 5.76 10.89
C LYS A 55 -19.29 4.70 10.64
N LEU A 56 -18.63 4.27 11.71
CA LEU A 56 -17.54 3.31 11.61
C LEU A 56 -18.08 1.92 11.32
N LEU A 57 -17.63 1.35 10.20
CA LEU A 57 -17.93 -0.02 9.78
C LEU A 57 -16.65 -0.85 9.84
N SER A 58 -16.82 -2.17 10.00
CA SER A 58 -15.70 -3.11 9.93
C SER A 58 -14.97 -3.00 8.58
N GLU A 59 -13.64 -2.97 8.64
CA GLU A 59 -12.77 -2.95 7.47
C GLU A 59 -12.14 -4.32 7.17
N GLU A 60 -12.64 -5.39 7.80
CA GLU A 60 -12.16 -6.77 7.53
C GLU A 60 -12.35 -7.19 6.08
N LEU A 61 -13.40 -6.67 5.44
CA LEU A 61 -13.65 -6.83 4.01
C LEU A 61 -14.30 -5.56 3.47
N VAL A 62 -13.54 -4.78 2.71
CA VAL A 62 -14.04 -3.57 2.07
C VAL A 62 -14.29 -3.85 0.59
N VAL A 63 -15.55 -3.76 0.18
CA VAL A 63 -15.97 -4.00 -1.20
C VAL A 63 -16.61 -2.74 -1.76
N GLY A 64 -16.08 -2.28 -2.90
CA GLY A 64 -16.65 -1.14 -3.63
C GLY A 64 -17.95 -1.49 -4.35
N ALA A 65 -18.67 -0.47 -4.80
CA ALA A 65 -19.93 -0.63 -5.52
C ALA A 65 -19.80 -1.47 -6.81
N ASP A 66 -18.61 -1.52 -7.38
CA ASP A 66 -18.27 -2.30 -8.57
C ASP A 66 -17.75 -3.72 -8.26
N GLY A 67 -17.91 -4.18 -7.01
CA GLY A 67 -17.45 -5.47 -6.52
C GLY A 67 -15.93 -5.56 -6.29
N GLY A 68 -15.19 -4.48 -6.46
CA GLY A 68 -13.74 -4.44 -6.20
C GLY A 68 -13.42 -4.57 -4.72
N ILE A 69 -12.44 -5.43 -4.37
CA ILE A 69 -11.96 -5.61 -3.01
C ILE A 69 -10.80 -4.63 -2.75
N ALA A 70 -10.94 -3.80 -1.73
CA ALA A 70 -9.88 -2.88 -1.30
C ALA A 70 -8.85 -3.57 -0.39
N ASN A 71 -7.72 -2.90 -0.19
CA ASN A 71 -6.66 -3.29 0.75
C ASN A 71 -6.01 -4.67 0.46
N VAL A 72 -6.13 -5.16 -0.78
CA VAL A 72 -5.45 -6.37 -1.22
C VAL A 72 -4.00 -6.06 -1.54
N VAL A 73 -3.09 -6.77 -0.90
CA VAL A 73 -1.65 -6.60 -1.10
C VAL A 73 -1.16 -7.62 -2.12
N VAL A 74 -0.50 -7.13 -3.17
CA VAL A 74 0.18 -7.95 -4.18
C VAL A 74 1.66 -7.59 -4.16
N PHE A 75 2.51 -8.58 -3.97
CA PHE A 75 3.95 -8.37 -3.97
C PHE A 75 4.69 -9.56 -4.57
N VAL A 76 5.88 -9.31 -5.10
CA VAL A 76 6.76 -10.34 -5.62
C VAL A 76 7.55 -10.96 -4.47
N ARG A 77 7.50 -12.28 -4.32
CA ARG A 77 8.21 -13.00 -3.25
C ARG A 77 9.68 -13.28 -3.58
N ASP A 78 10.02 -13.29 -4.88
CA ASP A 78 11.38 -13.57 -5.31
C ASP A 78 12.30 -12.41 -4.90
N LYS A 79 13.46 -12.76 -4.34
CA LYS A 79 14.47 -11.80 -3.89
C LYS A 79 15.39 -11.32 -5.00
N ASP A 80 15.46 -12.06 -6.10
CA ASP A 80 16.37 -11.81 -7.22
C ASP A 80 15.71 -11.00 -8.34
N VAL A 81 14.56 -10.37 -8.07
CA VAL A 81 13.86 -9.53 -9.04
C VAL A 81 14.62 -8.23 -9.26
N LYS A 82 14.81 -7.88 -10.52
CA LYS A 82 15.30 -6.55 -10.87
C LYS A 82 14.28 -5.50 -10.41
N ILE A 83 14.75 -4.49 -9.72
CA ILE A 83 13.94 -3.37 -9.25
C ILE A 83 14.09 -2.20 -10.22
N HIS A 84 12.97 -1.59 -10.61
CA HIS A 84 12.99 -0.37 -11.41
C HIS A 84 13.83 0.71 -10.70
N PRO A 85 14.75 1.39 -11.40
CA PRO A 85 15.64 2.38 -10.78
C PRO A 85 14.89 3.42 -9.94
N ASP A 86 13.75 3.91 -10.43
CA ASP A 86 12.93 4.93 -9.75
C ASP A 86 12.28 4.43 -8.45
N LEU A 87 12.24 3.10 -8.26
CA LEU A 87 11.67 2.49 -7.04
C LEU A 87 12.74 2.06 -6.04
N LYS A 88 14.03 2.23 -6.39
CA LYS A 88 15.12 1.88 -5.49
C LYS A 88 15.36 2.97 -4.44
N GLY A 89 15.40 2.55 -3.17
CA GLY A 89 15.83 3.40 -2.07
C GLY A 89 14.90 4.59 -1.85
N ALA A 90 13.58 4.36 -1.86
CA ALA A 90 12.61 5.39 -1.50
C ALA A 90 12.97 6.01 -0.14
N LYS A 91 13.10 7.35 -0.11
CA LYS A 91 13.48 8.11 1.08
C LYS A 91 12.36 8.97 1.62
N ASP A 92 11.41 9.33 0.76
CA ASP A 92 10.27 10.13 1.17
C ASP A 92 9.43 9.34 2.18
N PRO A 93 8.99 9.97 3.28
CA PRO A 93 8.19 9.29 4.28
C PRO A 93 6.89 8.74 3.69
N VAL A 94 6.56 7.51 4.07
CA VAL A 94 5.21 6.97 3.90
C VAL A 94 4.36 7.50 5.06
N GLU A 95 3.22 8.08 4.78
CA GLU A 95 2.33 8.59 5.82
C GLU A 95 1.22 7.59 6.14
N MET A 96 0.92 7.43 7.42
CA MET A 96 -0.26 6.77 7.95
C MET A 96 -0.87 7.69 9.00
N ASP A 97 -2.11 8.07 8.80
CA ASP A 97 -2.78 9.09 9.61
C ASP A 97 -3.87 8.47 10.46
N ASN A 98 -3.93 8.83 11.74
CA ASN A 98 -5.09 8.61 12.58
C ASN A 98 -6.12 9.69 12.21
N LYS A 99 -7.12 9.31 11.43
CA LYS A 99 -8.10 10.21 10.87
C LYS A 99 -9.49 9.59 10.85
N ALA A 100 -10.48 10.35 11.26
CA ALA A 100 -11.85 9.87 11.43
C ALA A 100 -11.91 8.57 12.25
N CYS A 101 -11.07 8.48 13.30
CA CYS A 101 -10.92 7.33 14.19
C CYS A 101 -10.60 6.01 13.47
N ARG A 102 -9.77 6.10 12.44
CA ARG A 102 -9.21 5.01 11.63
C ARG A 102 -7.74 5.26 11.37
N PHE A 103 -7.03 4.25 10.88
CA PHE A 103 -5.74 4.44 10.23
C PHE A 103 -5.93 4.58 8.73
N GLU A 104 -5.45 5.68 8.14
CA GLU A 104 -5.47 5.93 6.70
C GLU A 104 -4.05 6.16 6.15
N PRO A 105 -3.58 5.35 5.17
CA PRO A 105 -4.27 4.20 4.58
C PRO A 105 -4.36 2.99 5.52
N HIS A 106 -5.34 2.11 5.29
CA HIS A 106 -5.48 0.86 6.04
C HIS A 106 -4.33 -0.13 5.81
N VAL A 107 -3.66 -0.02 4.66
CA VAL A 107 -2.45 -0.80 4.31
C VAL A 107 -1.41 0.12 3.71
N ALA A 108 -0.19 0.08 4.24
CA ALA A 108 0.95 0.83 3.74
C ALA A 108 2.10 -0.09 3.32
N PHE A 109 2.87 0.35 2.31
CA PHE A 109 4.14 -0.27 1.92
C PHE A 109 5.28 0.64 2.35
N VAL A 110 6.28 0.07 3.00
CA VAL A 110 7.46 0.79 3.45
C VAL A 110 8.70 0.01 3.05
N GLN A 111 9.68 0.68 2.47
CA GLN A 111 10.98 0.06 2.22
C GLN A 111 11.82 0.07 3.52
N VAL A 112 12.71 -0.92 3.64
CA VAL A 112 13.70 -0.92 4.73
C VAL A 112 14.53 0.36 4.66
N GLY A 113 14.60 1.10 5.77
CA GLY A 113 15.25 2.40 5.86
C GLY A 113 14.38 3.59 5.47
N GLN A 114 13.19 3.37 4.88
CA GLN A 114 12.23 4.44 4.59
C GLN A 114 11.44 4.80 5.86
N PRO A 115 11.26 6.10 6.17
CA PRO A 115 10.47 6.49 7.33
C PRO A 115 8.97 6.21 7.13
N LEU A 116 8.32 5.66 8.16
CA LEU A 116 6.86 5.65 8.30
C LEU A 116 6.48 6.77 9.25
N LYS A 117 5.81 7.80 8.74
CA LYS A 117 5.30 8.91 9.51
C LYS A 117 3.87 8.60 9.97
N LEU A 118 3.70 8.46 11.27
CA LEU A 118 2.43 8.22 11.94
C LEU A 118 1.87 9.57 12.38
N LYS A 119 0.81 10.03 11.74
CA LYS A 119 0.16 11.33 12.01
C LYS A 119 -1.09 11.15 12.85
N ASN A 120 -1.57 12.23 13.42
CA ASN A 120 -2.89 12.30 14.05
C ASN A 120 -3.61 13.59 13.62
N SER A 121 -4.53 13.45 12.68
CA SER A 121 -5.40 14.54 12.21
C SER A 121 -6.72 14.66 12.97
N ASP A 122 -7.01 13.73 13.89
CA ASP A 122 -8.17 13.81 14.76
C ASP A 122 -7.95 14.80 15.91
N THR A 123 -9.03 15.21 16.56
CA THR A 123 -9.02 16.12 17.73
C THR A 123 -8.84 15.39 19.05
N VAL A 124 -8.72 14.06 19.04
CA VAL A 124 -8.45 13.20 20.20
C VAL A 124 -7.10 12.51 20.05
N GLY A 125 -6.53 12.06 21.16
CA GLY A 125 -5.27 11.33 21.14
C GLY A 125 -5.45 9.89 20.67
N HIS A 126 -4.50 9.41 19.88
CA HIS A 126 -4.39 8.01 19.48
C HIS A 126 -3.02 7.47 19.86
N ASN A 127 -2.89 6.16 19.96
CA ASN A 127 -1.57 5.55 19.91
C ASN A 127 -1.46 4.65 18.67
N SER A 128 -0.25 4.55 18.16
CA SER A 128 0.09 3.63 17.08
C SER A 128 1.05 2.59 17.60
N ASN A 129 0.49 1.42 17.92
CA ASN A 129 1.24 0.24 18.34
C ASN A 129 1.57 -0.60 17.12
N VAL A 130 2.83 -0.59 16.69
CA VAL A 130 3.34 -1.32 15.51
C VAL A 130 3.97 -2.62 15.98
N ALA A 131 3.28 -3.72 15.76
CA ALA A 131 3.72 -5.06 16.15
C ALA A 131 4.61 -5.67 15.05
N THR A 132 5.89 -5.83 15.35
CA THR A 132 6.92 -6.35 14.44
C THR A 132 7.50 -7.66 14.94
N LEU A 133 8.11 -8.45 14.05
CA LEU A 133 8.80 -9.70 14.40
C LEU A 133 10.32 -9.54 14.40
N LYS A 134 10.88 -8.77 13.46
CA LYS A 134 12.33 -8.59 13.30
C LYS A 134 12.82 -7.21 13.73
N ASN A 135 11.96 -6.21 13.66
CA ASN A 135 12.28 -4.88 14.14
C ASN A 135 11.79 -4.70 15.59
N PRO A 136 12.38 -3.79 16.37
CA PRO A 136 11.84 -3.45 17.68
C PRO A 136 10.37 -3.00 17.55
N PRO A 137 9.44 -3.53 18.36
CA PRO A 137 8.07 -3.05 18.39
C PRO A 137 8.02 -1.61 18.91
N THR A 138 7.10 -0.83 18.38
CA THR A 138 6.91 0.56 18.82
C THR A 138 5.46 0.79 19.24
N ASN A 139 5.27 1.67 20.22
CA ASN A 139 3.95 2.09 20.69
C ASN A 139 3.99 3.57 21.02
N SER A 140 3.68 4.41 20.07
CA SER A 140 3.75 5.86 20.19
C SER A 140 2.38 6.45 20.50
N LEU A 141 2.26 7.18 21.60
CA LEU A 141 1.10 8.04 21.86
C LEU A 141 1.25 9.32 21.03
N ILE A 142 0.25 9.62 20.19
CA ILE A 142 0.25 10.73 19.25
C ILE A 142 -0.91 11.65 19.62
N ALA A 143 -0.59 12.82 20.16
CA ALA A 143 -1.58 13.84 20.50
C ALA A 143 -2.26 14.39 19.22
N ALA A 144 -3.42 15.03 19.38
CA ALA A 144 -4.11 15.71 18.29
C ALA A 144 -3.15 16.68 17.57
N GLY A 145 -3.08 16.59 16.24
CA GLY A 145 -2.22 17.42 15.39
C GLY A 145 -0.73 17.09 15.43
N ALA A 146 -0.31 16.09 16.22
CA ALA A 146 1.09 15.66 16.32
C ALA A 146 1.42 14.52 15.35
N ASP A 147 2.71 14.18 15.29
CA ASP A 147 3.18 13.02 14.55
C ASP A 147 4.34 12.30 15.29
N SER A 148 4.63 11.09 14.84
CA SER A 148 5.76 10.28 15.27
C SER A 148 6.33 9.55 14.06
N THR A 149 7.59 9.13 14.10
CA THR A 149 8.22 8.44 12.99
C THR A 149 8.82 7.11 13.43
N VAL A 150 8.59 6.08 12.63
CA VAL A 150 9.18 4.74 12.78
C VAL A 150 10.02 4.44 11.55
N THR A 151 11.20 3.85 11.74
CA THR A 151 12.04 3.37 10.65
C THR A 151 12.37 1.91 10.88
N PHE A 152 12.12 1.08 9.86
CA PHE A 152 12.39 -0.34 9.89
C PHE A 152 13.79 -0.62 9.34
N THR A 153 14.59 -1.39 10.08
CA THR A 153 15.97 -1.75 9.69
C THR A 153 16.07 -3.13 9.02
N ALA A 154 14.99 -3.91 9.07
CA ALA A 154 14.90 -5.23 8.48
C ALA A 154 13.52 -5.46 7.86
N GLU A 155 13.45 -6.30 6.83
CA GLU A 155 12.16 -6.74 6.26
C GLU A 155 11.37 -7.56 7.27
N GLU A 156 10.05 -7.45 7.24
CA GLU A 156 9.15 -8.30 8.01
C GLU A 156 8.63 -9.46 7.12
N ALA A 157 8.61 -10.68 7.69
CA ALA A 157 8.15 -11.86 6.97
C ALA A 157 6.65 -11.81 6.63
N ILE A 158 5.88 -11.17 7.52
CA ILE A 158 4.45 -10.91 7.38
C ILE A 158 4.20 -9.42 7.60
N PRO A 159 3.06 -8.87 7.14
CA PRO A 159 2.72 -7.49 7.43
C PRO A 159 2.70 -7.22 8.94
N ALA A 160 3.34 -6.13 9.36
CA ALA A 160 3.26 -5.65 10.73
C ALA A 160 1.87 -5.07 10.99
N GLN A 161 1.21 -5.51 12.05
CA GLN A 161 -0.07 -4.95 12.45
C GLN A 161 0.14 -3.62 13.17
N VAL A 162 -0.68 -2.63 12.84
CA VAL A 162 -0.78 -1.36 13.56
C VAL A 162 -2.13 -1.31 14.26
N THR A 163 -2.12 -1.06 15.56
CA THR A 163 -3.36 -0.98 16.38
C THR A 163 -3.35 0.25 17.26
N CYS A 164 -4.54 0.73 17.63
CA CYS A 164 -4.70 1.71 18.67
C CYS A 164 -5.22 1.03 19.94
N ASN A 165 -4.47 1.15 21.07
CA ASN A 165 -4.90 0.54 22.34
C ASN A 165 -6.02 1.34 23.02
N ILE A 166 -6.19 2.62 22.64
CA ILE A 166 -7.26 3.49 23.14
C ILE A 166 -8.56 3.17 22.39
N HIS A 167 -8.47 2.93 21.09
CA HIS A 167 -9.59 2.68 20.17
C HIS A 167 -9.44 1.30 19.53
N PRO A 168 -9.89 0.22 20.19
CA PRO A 168 -9.59 -1.17 19.80
C PRO A 168 -10.06 -1.58 18.40
N TRP A 169 -10.98 -0.82 17.82
CA TRP A 169 -11.46 -1.04 16.45
C TRP A 169 -10.49 -0.56 15.37
N MET A 170 -9.54 0.35 15.72
CA MET A 170 -8.57 0.88 14.77
C MET A 170 -7.45 -0.13 14.51
N LYS A 171 -7.37 -0.59 13.29
CA LYS A 171 -6.35 -1.54 12.80
C LYS A 171 -5.86 -1.12 11.43
N ALA A 172 -4.58 -1.37 11.16
CA ALA A 172 -3.96 -1.23 9.86
C ALA A 172 -2.79 -2.21 9.71
N TRP A 173 -2.18 -2.23 8.54
CA TRP A 173 -1.10 -3.13 8.21
C TRP A 173 0.01 -2.40 7.48
N VAL A 174 1.26 -2.73 7.82
CA VAL A 174 2.44 -2.21 7.15
C VAL A 174 3.24 -3.37 6.58
N LEU A 175 3.41 -3.37 5.27
CA LEU A 175 4.27 -4.32 4.59
C LEU A 175 5.67 -3.71 4.47
N VAL A 176 6.65 -4.31 5.15
CA VAL A 176 8.04 -3.87 5.15
C VAL A 176 8.84 -4.76 4.22
N ARG A 177 9.42 -4.18 3.17
CA ARG A 177 10.20 -4.89 2.15
C ARG A 177 11.53 -4.20 1.89
N PRO A 178 12.56 -4.90 1.39
CA PRO A 178 13.85 -4.28 1.06
C PRO A 178 13.77 -3.37 -0.17
N ASN A 179 12.70 -3.47 -0.96
CA ASN A 179 12.53 -2.77 -2.24
C ASN A 179 11.03 -2.63 -2.57
#